data_64a9f6d45799681f491f390ebed4a02f
#
_entry.id   64a9f6d45799681f491f390ebed4a02f
#
_cell.length_a   1.000
_cell.length_b   1.000
_cell.length_c   1.000
_cell.angle_alpha   90.00
_cell.angle_beta   90.00
_cell.angle_gamma   90.00
#
_symmetry.space_group_name_H-M   'P 1'
#
loop_
_entity.id
_entity.type
_entity.pdbx_description
1 polymer ?
#
loop_
_entity_poly.entity_id
_entity_poly.type
_entity_poly.pdbx_seq_one_letter_code
_entity_poly.pdbx_strand_id
1 'polypeptide(L)'
;MGAVTFWSAGRGARFDDMAEMTPRERVVTVLNHQEPDRVPLDIGGGGATSIVVEGYERLKRALGISSETRMMNKVFRVAFLDESVMQRLGSDCRLVTAKPSSRLAPKDLDENTFTDVWGVMWRKAYYGDGCHYWDLAKSPLAEATVEDLDRYPWPDPSDLSRIKGLAEEAKALHDNTNYAFVGDGGFKSFWELAWTMRGLEQMLTDLVVNLEFVTALLDKLLEINIAATGPFLDAVGRYIQVFRTGDDLATQTGLLMSAKTYRTLLKPVYKKYLDFVRSKTDARIFYHSCGNITDLVDDLVEIGITIVNPVQVSALGDTAALKVRFGQRVTFWGGIDTQHVLPHGSVADVEAEVRQRISDLGPSGGYVAGAVHNIQPDVPPENILALADAVRKYGTYPLTV
;
A
#
# COMPACT_ATOMS: atom_id res chain seq x y z
N MET A 1 22.43 -67.89 7.48
CA MET A 1 21.24 -67.48 6.68
C MET A 1 20.51 -66.42 7.48
N GLY A 2 20.76 -65.18 7.21
CA GLY A 2 20.16 -64.03 7.92
C GLY A 2 19.19 -63.33 7.00
N ALA A 3 17.94 -63.26 7.38
CA ALA A 3 16.88 -62.62 6.62
C ALA A 3 17.02 -61.10 6.74
N VAL A 4 17.13 -60.40 5.58
CA VAL A 4 17.08 -58.94 5.48
C VAL A 4 15.61 -58.54 5.37
N THR A 5 15.11 -57.89 6.42
CA THR A 5 13.77 -57.30 6.44
C THR A 5 13.80 -55.95 5.71
N PHE A 6 13.09 -55.86 4.58
CA PHE A 6 12.84 -54.57 3.88
C PHE A 6 11.85 -53.73 4.68
N TRP A 7 12.29 -52.54 5.06
CA TRP A 7 11.42 -51.48 5.57
C TRP A 7 10.54 -50.94 4.41
N SER A 8 9.24 -51.09 4.54
CA SER A 8 8.29 -50.46 3.64
C SER A 8 8.26 -48.97 3.95
N ALA A 9 8.64 -48.16 2.98
CA ALA A 9 8.47 -46.70 3.01
C ALA A 9 6.99 -46.38 3.27
N GLY A 10 6.72 -45.63 4.34
CA GLY A 10 5.41 -45.12 4.67
C GLY A 10 4.88 -44.28 3.51
N ARG A 11 3.63 -44.56 3.14
CA ARG A 11 2.87 -43.74 2.16
C ARG A 11 2.86 -42.31 2.67
N GLY A 12 3.37 -41.38 1.87
CA GLY A 12 3.28 -39.95 2.09
C GLY A 12 1.82 -39.54 2.38
N ALA A 13 1.65 -38.67 3.36
CA ALA A 13 0.36 -38.06 3.64
C ALA A 13 -0.21 -37.50 2.33
N ARG A 14 -1.45 -37.83 1.99
CA ARG A 14 -2.14 -37.26 0.85
C ARG A 14 -2.36 -35.76 1.16
N PHE A 15 -2.02 -34.93 0.20
CA PHE A 15 -2.19 -33.47 0.26
C PHE A 15 -3.66 -33.01 0.32
N ASP A 16 -4.61 -33.93 0.34
CA ASP A 16 -6.07 -33.67 0.32
C ASP A 16 -6.67 -33.27 1.68
N ASP A 17 -5.87 -33.18 2.76
CA ASP A 17 -6.34 -32.93 4.14
C ASP A 17 -5.79 -31.63 4.77
N MET A 18 -5.24 -30.68 4.02
CA MET A 18 -4.92 -29.37 4.59
C MET A 18 -6.21 -28.56 4.77
N ALA A 19 -6.60 -28.34 6.03
CA ALA A 19 -7.72 -27.46 6.34
C ALA A 19 -7.50 -26.06 5.68
N GLU A 20 -8.55 -25.50 5.11
CA GLU A 20 -8.49 -24.16 4.53
C GLU A 20 -8.04 -23.15 5.58
N MET A 21 -6.98 -22.41 5.28
CA MET A 21 -6.49 -21.37 6.17
C MET A 21 -7.45 -20.18 6.21
N THR A 22 -7.59 -19.57 7.38
CA THR A 22 -8.24 -18.27 7.47
C THR A 22 -7.46 -17.21 6.67
N PRO A 23 -8.11 -16.14 6.20
CA PRO A 23 -7.44 -15.02 5.53
C PRO A 23 -6.23 -14.48 6.30
N ARG A 24 -6.35 -14.34 7.62
CA ARG A 24 -5.26 -13.87 8.49
C ARG A 24 -4.10 -14.85 8.53
N GLU A 25 -4.35 -16.12 8.74
CA GLU A 25 -3.31 -17.17 8.73
C GLU A 25 -2.59 -17.20 7.39
N ARG A 26 -3.34 -17.15 6.29
CA ARG A 26 -2.80 -17.13 4.92
C ARG A 26 -1.84 -15.96 4.68
N VAL A 27 -2.26 -14.73 5.05
CA VAL A 27 -1.42 -13.53 4.92
C VAL A 27 -0.18 -13.65 5.83
N VAL A 28 -0.33 -14.04 7.09
CA VAL A 28 0.82 -14.20 8.01
C VAL A 28 1.79 -15.25 7.50
N THR A 29 1.32 -16.35 6.92
CA THR A 29 2.15 -17.42 6.36
C THR A 29 3.01 -16.90 5.21
N VAL A 30 2.45 -16.14 4.24
CA VAL A 30 3.27 -15.57 3.15
C VAL A 30 4.23 -14.49 3.63
N LEU A 31 3.86 -13.71 4.65
CA LEU A 31 4.74 -12.71 5.26
C LEU A 31 5.94 -13.35 6.00
N ASN A 32 5.86 -14.62 6.30
CA ASN A 32 6.95 -15.44 6.85
C ASN A 32 7.68 -16.26 5.77
N HIS A 33 7.47 -15.97 4.48
CA HIS A 33 8.05 -16.67 3.33
C HIS A 33 7.78 -18.20 3.39
N GLN A 34 6.53 -18.54 3.69
CA GLN A 34 6.01 -19.90 3.67
C GLN A 34 4.83 -20.00 2.72
N GLU A 35 4.62 -21.16 2.11
CA GLU A 35 3.50 -21.41 1.22
C GLU A 35 2.22 -21.68 2.03
N PRO A 36 1.15 -20.87 1.88
CA PRO A 36 -0.16 -21.12 2.49
C PRO A 36 -0.98 -22.12 1.66
N ASP A 37 -2.27 -22.27 1.98
CA ASP A 37 -3.22 -23.02 1.16
C ASP A 37 -3.39 -22.42 -0.26
N ARG A 38 -3.38 -21.09 -0.37
CA ARG A 38 -3.37 -20.34 -1.66
C ARG A 38 -2.68 -19.00 -1.53
N VAL A 39 -2.32 -18.40 -2.66
CA VAL A 39 -1.85 -17.00 -2.73
C VAL A 39 -2.93 -16.06 -2.17
N PRO A 40 -2.61 -15.19 -1.18
CA PRO A 40 -3.56 -14.18 -0.70
C PRO A 40 -3.88 -13.14 -1.77
N LEU A 41 -5.10 -12.61 -1.70
CA LEU A 41 -5.57 -11.50 -2.52
C LEU A 41 -5.80 -10.27 -1.66
N ASP A 42 -5.35 -9.12 -2.11
CA ASP A 42 -5.70 -7.82 -1.54
C ASP A 42 -6.35 -6.90 -2.57
N ILE A 43 -7.64 -6.63 -2.36
CA ILE A 43 -8.38 -5.55 -3.01
C ILE A 43 -9.18 -4.84 -1.90
N GLY A 44 -8.78 -3.59 -1.59
CA GLY A 44 -9.44 -2.78 -0.56
C GLY A 44 -8.82 -2.84 0.83
N GLY A 45 -7.74 -3.62 1.05
CA GLY A 45 -7.02 -3.66 2.32
C GLY A 45 -6.14 -2.44 2.59
N GLY A 46 -6.00 -1.52 1.64
CA GLY A 46 -5.25 -0.29 1.80
C GLY A 46 -5.59 0.76 0.74
N GLY A 47 -5.16 2.01 0.97
CA GLY A 47 -5.42 3.10 0.03
C GLY A 47 -4.84 2.85 -1.36
N ALA A 48 -3.67 2.21 -1.48
CA ALA A 48 -3.05 1.91 -2.78
C ALA A 48 -3.60 0.65 -3.46
N THR A 49 -4.33 -0.21 -2.74
CA THR A 49 -4.87 -1.47 -3.25
C THR A 49 -6.39 -1.44 -3.42
N SER A 50 -7.00 -0.26 -3.33
CA SER A 50 -8.45 -0.06 -3.46
C SER A 50 -8.84 0.38 -4.88
N ILE A 51 -10.07 0.80 -5.06
CA ILE A 51 -10.68 1.23 -6.33
C ILE A 51 -11.04 2.71 -6.21
N VAL A 52 -10.85 3.50 -7.27
CA VAL A 52 -11.34 4.87 -7.29
C VAL A 52 -12.87 4.91 -7.35
N VAL A 53 -13.47 5.99 -6.84
CA VAL A 53 -14.93 6.11 -6.65
C VAL A 53 -15.70 5.76 -7.93
N GLU A 54 -15.32 6.29 -9.07
CA GLU A 54 -16.03 6.09 -10.33
C GLU A 54 -15.96 4.62 -10.82
N GLY A 55 -14.80 3.99 -10.69
CA GLY A 55 -14.61 2.57 -10.97
C GLY A 55 -15.41 1.69 -9.99
N TYR A 56 -15.39 2.06 -8.72
CA TYR A 56 -16.12 1.33 -7.69
C TYR A 56 -17.65 1.42 -7.88
N GLU A 57 -18.16 2.58 -8.26
CA GLU A 57 -19.58 2.73 -8.61
C GLU A 57 -20.00 1.86 -9.80
N ARG A 58 -19.11 1.68 -10.80
CA ARG A 58 -19.36 0.75 -11.92
C ARG A 58 -19.39 -0.71 -11.43
N LEU A 59 -18.43 -1.08 -10.57
CA LEU A 59 -18.38 -2.43 -10.01
C LEU A 59 -19.62 -2.73 -9.15
N LYS A 60 -20.04 -1.81 -8.29
CA LYS A 60 -21.27 -1.98 -7.49
C LYS A 60 -22.49 -2.18 -8.37
N ARG A 61 -22.66 -1.37 -9.42
CA ARG A 61 -23.79 -1.55 -10.37
C ARG A 61 -23.76 -2.93 -11.02
N ALA A 62 -22.60 -3.42 -11.46
CA ALA A 62 -22.44 -4.75 -12.04
C ALA A 62 -22.78 -5.88 -11.04
N LEU A 63 -22.55 -5.64 -9.75
CA LEU A 63 -22.88 -6.57 -8.66
C LEU A 63 -24.30 -6.41 -8.10
N GLY A 64 -25.08 -5.43 -8.57
CA GLY A 64 -26.43 -5.15 -8.05
C GLY A 64 -26.43 -4.53 -6.65
N ILE A 65 -25.35 -3.83 -6.25
CA ILE A 65 -25.19 -3.21 -4.95
C ILE A 65 -25.50 -1.71 -5.05
N SER A 66 -26.35 -1.20 -4.16
CA SER A 66 -26.86 0.19 -4.18
C SER A 66 -26.46 1.02 -2.95
N SER A 67 -25.48 0.56 -2.15
CA SER A 67 -24.97 1.32 -1.00
C SER A 67 -24.34 2.66 -1.42
N GLU A 68 -24.33 3.64 -0.52
CA GLU A 68 -23.57 4.89 -0.71
C GLU A 68 -22.08 4.62 -0.70
N THR A 69 -21.34 5.22 -1.64
CA THR A 69 -19.87 5.11 -1.69
C THR A 69 -19.23 6.12 -0.75
N ARG A 70 -18.46 5.63 0.21
CA ARG A 70 -17.65 6.47 1.10
C ARG A 70 -16.26 6.68 0.51
N MET A 71 -15.84 7.95 0.45
CA MET A 71 -14.52 8.31 -0.05
C MET A 71 -13.47 8.19 1.07
N MET A 72 -12.37 7.48 0.79
CA MET A 72 -11.24 7.32 1.70
C MET A 72 -10.24 8.48 1.56
N ASN A 73 -9.92 8.86 0.32
CA ASN A 73 -8.95 9.90 -0.01
C ASN A 73 -9.52 10.81 -1.11
N LYS A 74 -9.56 12.12 -0.82
CA LYS A 74 -10.13 13.12 -1.75
C LYS A 74 -9.22 13.36 -2.95
N VAL A 75 -7.90 13.46 -2.73
CA VAL A 75 -6.92 13.78 -3.79
C VAL A 75 -6.92 12.67 -4.85
N PHE A 76 -6.81 11.42 -4.42
CA PHE A 76 -6.77 10.26 -5.31
C PHE A 76 -8.14 9.64 -5.57
N ARG A 77 -9.22 10.21 -5.00
CA ARG A 77 -10.61 9.73 -5.15
C ARG A 77 -10.82 8.26 -4.82
N VAL A 78 -10.05 7.74 -3.89
CA VAL A 78 -10.11 6.33 -3.49
C VAL A 78 -11.34 6.06 -2.62
N ALA A 79 -12.04 4.95 -2.89
CA ALA A 79 -13.22 4.53 -2.14
C ALA A 79 -12.86 3.59 -0.98
N PHE A 80 -13.65 3.66 0.12
CA PHE A 80 -13.80 2.53 1.03
C PHE A 80 -14.70 1.49 0.37
N LEU A 81 -14.25 0.25 0.27
CA LEU A 81 -15.05 -0.83 -0.30
C LEU A 81 -16.00 -1.39 0.75
N ASP A 82 -17.22 -1.72 0.33
CA ASP A 82 -18.20 -2.41 1.16
C ASP A 82 -17.73 -3.82 1.52
N GLU A 83 -18.04 -4.28 2.73
CA GLU A 83 -17.65 -5.62 3.18
C GLU A 83 -18.17 -6.71 2.23
N SER A 84 -19.43 -6.58 1.76
CA SER A 84 -20.02 -7.52 0.80
C SER A 84 -19.27 -7.60 -0.52
N VAL A 85 -18.70 -6.47 -1.00
CA VAL A 85 -17.87 -6.45 -2.21
C VAL A 85 -16.52 -7.13 -1.95
N MET A 86 -15.84 -6.80 -0.84
CA MET A 86 -14.57 -7.44 -0.48
C MET A 86 -14.72 -8.94 -0.28
N GLN A 87 -15.84 -9.40 0.32
CA GLN A 87 -16.16 -10.82 0.44
C GLN A 87 -16.40 -11.48 -0.91
N ARG A 88 -17.17 -10.83 -1.80
CA ARG A 88 -17.41 -11.33 -3.17
C ARG A 88 -16.11 -11.46 -3.98
N LEU A 89 -15.19 -10.51 -3.81
CA LEU A 89 -13.86 -10.56 -4.42
C LEU A 89 -12.93 -11.57 -3.74
N GLY A 90 -13.21 -11.98 -2.49
CA GLY A 90 -12.36 -12.88 -1.72
C GLY A 90 -11.08 -12.22 -1.22
N SER A 91 -11.12 -10.90 -0.94
CA SER A 91 -9.99 -10.16 -0.38
C SER A 91 -9.67 -10.65 1.03
N ASP A 92 -8.40 -10.97 1.28
CA ASP A 92 -7.92 -11.49 2.57
C ASP A 92 -7.60 -10.37 3.58
N CYS A 93 -7.53 -9.12 3.12
CA CYS A 93 -7.11 -7.97 3.91
C CYS A 93 -8.25 -7.00 4.23
N ARG A 94 -8.14 -6.29 5.36
CA ARG A 94 -9.04 -5.20 5.75
C ARG A 94 -8.22 -4.03 6.28
N LEU A 95 -8.69 -2.81 5.97
CA LEU A 95 -8.05 -1.58 6.40
C LEU A 95 -8.47 -1.19 7.82
N VAL A 96 -7.49 -0.86 8.65
CA VAL A 96 -7.66 -0.16 9.92
C VAL A 96 -6.96 1.19 9.80
N THR A 97 -7.70 2.28 9.77
CA THR A 97 -7.13 3.61 9.51
C THR A 97 -7.56 4.64 10.53
N ALA A 98 -6.70 5.64 10.73
CA ALA A 98 -7.05 6.81 11.53
C ALA A 98 -8.24 7.56 10.88
N LYS A 99 -9.11 8.08 11.73
CA LYS A 99 -10.28 8.87 11.30
C LYS A 99 -9.87 10.26 10.82
N PRO A 100 -10.68 10.95 10.01
CA PRO A 100 -10.50 12.37 9.78
C PRO A 100 -10.49 13.16 11.10
N SER A 101 -9.67 14.22 11.17
CA SER A 101 -9.68 15.12 12.31
C SER A 101 -11.05 15.80 12.46
N SER A 102 -11.57 15.90 13.67
CA SER A 102 -12.76 16.72 13.98
C SER A 102 -12.45 18.20 14.16
N ARG A 103 -11.16 18.56 14.22
CA ARG A 103 -10.68 19.94 14.47
C ARG A 103 -10.17 20.60 13.20
N LEU A 104 -9.61 19.81 12.27
CA LEU A 104 -8.99 20.28 11.05
C LEU A 104 -9.49 19.47 9.87
N ALA A 105 -10.21 20.11 8.97
CA ALA A 105 -10.73 19.52 7.75
C ALA A 105 -10.21 20.25 6.51
N PRO A 106 -10.10 19.57 5.36
CA PRO A 106 -9.89 20.25 4.10
C PRO A 106 -10.95 21.32 3.86
N LYS A 107 -10.56 22.46 3.27
CA LYS A 107 -11.45 23.58 3.01
C LYS A 107 -11.67 23.73 1.52
N ASP A 108 -12.90 23.53 1.06
CA ASP A 108 -13.28 23.83 -0.31
C ASP A 108 -13.27 25.37 -0.51
N LEU A 109 -12.58 25.82 -1.54
CA LEU A 109 -12.49 27.23 -1.91
C LEU A 109 -13.56 27.55 -2.96
N ASP A 110 -13.75 26.63 -3.90
CA ASP A 110 -14.81 26.61 -4.90
C ASP A 110 -15.06 25.17 -5.37
N GLU A 111 -15.86 24.96 -6.43
CA GLU A 111 -16.16 23.64 -6.97
C GLU A 111 -14.96 22.89 -7.55
N ASN A 112 -13.88 23.62 -7.93
CA ASN A 112 -12.71 23.10 -8.62
C ASN A 112 -11.42 23.21 -7.81
N THR A 113 -11.45 23.81 -6.62
CA THR A 113 -10.27 24.00 -5.77
C THR A 113 -10.55 23.76 -4.30
N PHE A 114 -9.60 23.18 -3.60
CA PHE A 114 -9.63 23.08 -2.13
C PHE A 114 -8.23 23.17 -1.54
N THR A 115 -8.16 23.48 -0.24
CA THR A 115 -6.92 23.41 0.53
C THR A 115 -7.02 22.22 1.49
N ASP A 116 -5.98 21.37 1.52
CA ASP A 116 -5.92 20.26 2.46
C ASP A 116 -5.48 20.71 3.86
N VAL A 117 -5.36 19.73 4.77
CA VAL A 117 -4.96 19.98 6.16
C VAL A 117 -3.50 20.46 6.32
N TRP A 118 -2.68 20.30 5.28
CA TRP A 118 -1.30 20.78 5.23
C TRP A 118 -1.18 22.18 4.60
N GLY A 119 -2.30 22.80 4.21
CA GLY A 119 -2.29 24.09 3.51
C GLY A 119 -1.99 24.02 2.02
N VAL A 120 -1.84 22.80 1.48
CA VAL A 120 -1.62 22.58 0.03
C VAL A 120 -2.90 22.85 -0.72
N MET A 121 -2.82 23.68 -1.79
CA MET A 121 -3.96 23.93 -2.66
C MET A 121 -3.98 22.95 -3.82
N TRP A 122 -5.13 22.33 -4.01
CA TRP A 122 -5.40 21.34 -5.05
C TRP A 122 -6.43 21.88 -6.02
N ARG A 123 -6.30 21.55 -7.31
CA ARG A 123 -7.23 21.91 -8.40
C ARG A 123 -7.62 20.66 -9.18
N LYS A 124 -8.88 20.58 -9.57
CA LYS A 124 -9.36 19.52 -10.47
C LYS A 124 -8.67 19.57 -11.83
N ALA A 125 -8.13 18.44 -12.24
CA ALA A 125 -7.63 18.16 -13.57
C ALA A 125 -8.51 17.07 -14.19
N TYR A 126 -9.29 17.43 -15.20
CA TYR A 126 -10.22 16.51 -15.86
C TYR A 126 -9.49 15.65 -16.89
N TYR A 127 -9.81 14.36 -16.91
CA TYR A 127 -9.38 13.41 -17.93
C TYR A 127 -10.58 12.53 -18.30
N GLY A 128 -10.83 12.32 -19.57
CA GLY A 128 -11.91 11.49 -20.13
C GLY A 128 -13.20 11.33 -19.31
N ASP A 129 -14.35 11.20 -19.93
CA ASP A 129 -15.65 10.82 -19.36
C ASP A 129 -16.09 11.54 -18.07
N GLY A 130 -15.64 12.79 -17.86
CA GLY A 130 -15.97 13.60 -16.68
C GLY A 130 -15.22 13.20 -15.39
N CYS A 131 -14.31 12.23 -15.47
CA CYS A 131 -13.42 11.87 -14.36
C CYS A 131 -12.36 12.95 -14.14
N HIS A 132 -11.88 13.08 -12.90
CA HIS A 132 -10.84 14.05 -12.58
C HIS A 132 -9.93 13.55 -11.47
N TYR A 133 -8.69 14.02 -11.49
CA TYR A 133 -7.78 14.02 -10.34
C TYR A 133 -7.73 15.41 -9.72
N TRP A 134 -7.06 15.50 -8.59
CA TRP A 134 -6.70 16.76 -7.98
C TRP A 134 -5.20 16.96 -8.14
N ASP A 135 -4.82 17.95 -8.96
CA ASP A 135 -3.44 18.32 -9.18
C ASP A 135 -2.99 19.39 -8.20
N LEU A 136 -1.70 19.37 -7.87
CA LEU A 136 -1.06 20.40 -7.06
C LEU A 136 -1.16 21.76 -7.75
N ALA A 137 -1.92 22.69 -7.16
CA ALA A 137 -2.10 24.05 -7.69
C ALA A 137 -1.17 25.06 -7.01
N LYS A 138 -0.93 24.91 -5.68
CA LYS A 138 -0.04 25.80 -4.93
C LYS A 138 0.53 25.10 -3.71
N SER A 139 1.84 25.17 -3.59
CA SER A 139 2.61 24.70 -2.44
C SER A 139 2.74 25.81 -1.39
N PRO A 140 2.39 25.57 -0.13
CA PRO A 140 2.37 26.62 0.89
C PRO A 140 3.77 27.09 1.31
N LEU A 141 4.80 26.26 1.11
CA LEU A 141 6.18 26.58 1.48
C LEU A 141 7.07 26.89 0.26
N ALA A 142 6.49 27.21 -0.91
CA ALA A 142 7.24 27.44 -2.16
C ALA A 142 8.38 28.45 -2.01
N GLU A 143 8.16 29.53 -1.24
CA GLU A 143 9.13 30.60 -1.02
C GLU A 143 9.60 30.70 0.44
N ALA A 144 9.25 29.71 1.29
CA ALA A 144 9.55 29.73 2.71
C ALA A 144 11.07 29.60 2.98
N THR A 145 11.51 30.27 4.06
CA THR A 145 12.83 30.09 4.66
C THR A 145 12.80 29.05 5.79
N VAL A 146 13.94 28.70 6.37
CA VAL A 146 14.00 27.79 7.54
C VAL A 146 13.22 28.36 8.72
N GLU A 147 13.33 29.69 8.98
CA GLU A 147 12.63 30.35 10.08
C GLU A 147 11.10 30.36 9.93
N ASP A 148 10.61 30.27 8.69
CA ASP A 148 9.18 30.19 8.42
C ASP A 148 8.59 28.83 8.82
N LEU A 149 9.40 27.77 8.86
CA LEU A 149 8.97 26.44 9.31
C LEU A 149 8.50 26.45 10.77
N ASP A 150 9.11 27.26 11.64
CA ASP A 150 8.74 27.36 13.05
C ASP A 150 7.38 28.07 13.24
N ARG A 151 7.00 28.94 12.30
CA ARG A 151 5.76 29.74 12.37
C ARG A 151 4.62 29.13 11.54
N TYR A 152 4.93 28.11 10.74
CA TYR A 152 3.94 27.48 9.89
C TYR A 152 2.85 26.78 10.73
N PRO A 153 1.57 26.94 10.40
CA PRO A 153 0.47 26.32 11.15
C PRO A 153 0.33 24.82 10.84
N TRP A 154 1.29 24.05 11.31
CA TRP A 154 1.31 22.59 11.13
C TRP A 154 0.04 21.93 11.68
N PRO A 155 -0.44 20.81 11.04
CA PRO A 155 -1.48 20.01 11.64
C PRO A 155 -1.09 19.54 13.05
N ASP A 156 -2.01 19.68 14.00
CA ASP A 156 -1.76 19.23 15.38
C ASP A 156 -1.67 17.70 15.47
N PRO A 157 -0.48 17.12 15.69
CA PRO A 157 -0.32 15.68 15.76
C PRO A 157 -0.94 15.07 17.02
N SER A 158 -1.23 15.90 18.05
CA SER A 158 -1.86 15.46 19.29
C SER A 158 -3.39 15.39 19.21
N ASP A 159 -3.98 15.60 18.04
CA ASP A 159 -5.43 15.49 17.83
C ASP A 159 -5.93 14.06 17.97
N LEU A 160 -6.27 13.67 19.19
CA LEU A 160 -6.78 12.36 19.52
C LEU A 160 -8.18 12.06 18.94
N SER A 161 -8.87 13.05 18.32
CA SER A 161 -10.14 12.79 17.63
C SER A 161 -9.98 11.78 16.49
N ARG A 162 -8.77 11.70 15.91
CA ARG A 162 -8.42 10.77 14.83
C ARG A 162 -8.39 9.31 15.26
N ILE A 163 -8.22 9.02 16.53
CA ILE A 163 -8.16 7.66 17.07
C ILE A 163 -9.32 7.34 18.03
N LYS A 164 -10.27 8.26 18.18
CA LYS A 164 -11.40 8.07 19.12
C LYS A 164 -12.21 6.84 18.77
N GLY A 165 -12.32 5.88 19.70
CA GLY A 165 -13.04 4.61 19.57
C GLY A 165 -12.33 3.58 18.67
N LEU A 166 -11.12 3.89 18.13
CA LEU A 166 -10.44 3.04 17.18
C LEU A 166 -9.89 1.75 17.82
N ALA A 167 -9.50 1.80 19.09
CA ALA A 167 -9.02 0.63 19.81
C ALA A 167 -10.12 -0.43 19.99
N GLU A 168 -11.33 0.00 20.35
CA GLU A 168 -12.49 -0.85 20.50
C GLU A 168 -12.94 -1.42 19.15
N GLU A 169 -12.94 -0.58 18.10
CA GLU A 169 -13.27 -1.00 16.73
C GLU A 169 -12.26 -2.05 16.22
N ALA A 170 -10.97 -1.80 16.36
CA ALA A 170 -9.91 -2.72 15.93
C ALA A 170 -9.97 -4.05 16.70
N LYS A 171 -10.21 -3.97 18.03
CA LYS A 171 -10.41 -5.17 18.85
C LYS A 171 -11.61 -5.97 18.40
N ALA A 172 -12.75 -5.32 18.20
CA ALA A 172 -13.98 -5.99 17.77
C ALA A 172 -13.81 -6.66 16.38
N LEU A 173 -13.17 -5.98 15.43
CA LEU A 173 -12.85 -6.56 14.13
C LEU A 173 -11.91 -7.78 14.27
N HIS A 174 -10.86 -7.67 15.09
CA HIS A 174 -9.90 -8.74 15.30
C HIS A 174 -10.55 -9.98 15.94
N ASP A 175 -11.41 -9.80 16.93
CA ASP A 175 -12.02 -10.89 17.68
C ASP A 175 -13.19 -11.56 16.93
N ASN A 176 -13.89 -10.81 16.08
CA ASN A 176 -15.09 -11.29 15.40
C ASN A 176 -14.88 -11.64 13.91
N THR A 177 -13.67 -11.45 13.39
CA THR A 177 -13.32 -11.78 11.99
C THR A 177 -11.94 -12.42 11.89
N ASN A 178 -11.71 -13.14 10.79
CA ASN A 178 -10.45 -13.82 10.53
C ASN A 178 -9.61 -13.14 9.42
N TYR A 179 -9.91 -11.89 9.07
CA TYR A 179 -9.13 -11.15 8.07
C TYR A 179 -7.79 -10.67 8.62
N ALA A 180 -6.82 -10.47 7.72
CA ALA A 180 -5.60 -9.75 8.03
C ALA A 180 -5.86 -8.24 8.02
N PHE A 181 -5.31 -7.51 8.99
CA PHE A 181 -5.49 -6.08 9.10
C PHE A 181 -4.26 -5.31 8.66
N VAL A 182 -4.48 -4.34 7.76
CA VAL A 182 -3.48 -3.36 7.32
C VAL A 182 -3.74 -2.06 8.05
N GLY A 183 -2.80 -1.65 8.90
CA GLY A 183 -2.87 -0.40 9.66
C GLY A 183 -2.35 0.78 8.83
N ASP A 184 -3.14 1.85 8.74
CA ASP A 184 -2.78 3.09 8.05
C ASP A 184 -3.04 4.31 8.96
N GLY A 185 -1.96 4.86 9.54
CA GLY A 185 -2.03 5.99 10.48
C GLY A 185 -2.37 7.34 9.84
N GLY A 186 -2.31 7.46 8.53
CA GLY A 186 -2.70 8.66 7.77
C GLY A 186 -1.62 9.74 7.61
N PHE A 187 -0.57 9.78 8.43
CA PHE A 187 0.59 10.67 8.25
C PHE A 187 1.84 9.79 8.14
N LYS A 188 2.45 9.64 6.97
CA LYS A 188 3.44 8.60 6.78
C LYS A 188 4.43 8.80 5.64
N SER A 189 4.20 9.79 4.78
CA SER A 189 5.15 10.11 3.73
C SER A 189 6.05 11.27 4.16
N PHE A 190 7.29 11.24 3.71
CA PHE A 190 8.27 12.30 3.97
C PHE A 190 8.60 13.04 2.69
N TRP A 191 9.00 12.31 1.65
CA TRP A 191 9.40 12.87 0.38
C TRP A 191 8.23 13.49 -0.37
N GLU A 192 7.12 12.73 -0.54
CA GLU A 192 5.95 13.24 -1.26
C GLU A 192 5.34 14.45 -0.53
N LEU A 193 5.23 14.40 0.79
CA LEU A 193 4.71 15.52 1.56
C LEU A 193 5.66 16.72 1.48
N ALA A 194 6.98 16.52 1.57
CA ALA A 194 7.95 17.59 1.48
C ALA A 194 7.88 18.31 0.13
N TRP A 195 7.90 17.57 -1.01
CA TRP A 195 7.81 18.23 -2.31
C TRP A 195 6.41 18.79 -2.61
N THR A 196 5.36 18.18 -2.08
CA THR A 196 3.99 18.73 -2.22
C THR A 196 3.89 20.09 -1.50
N MET A 197 4.50 20.21 -0.33
CA MET A 197 4.52 21.48 0.42
C MET A 197 5.48 22.52 -0.16
N ARG A 198 6.63 22.09 -0.73
CA ARG A 198 7.66 22.99 -1.27
C ARG A 198 7.47 23.34 -2.75
N GLY A 199 6.83 22.45 -3.50
CA GLY A 199 6.83 22.40 -4.96
C GLY A 199 7.92 21.44 -5.46
N LEU A 200 7.58 20.55 -6.40
CA LEU A 200 8.51 19.50 -6.86
C LEU A 200 9.80 20.08 -7.45
N GLU A 201 9.70 21.07 -8.34
CA GLU A 201 10.85 21.71 -8.98
C GLU A 201 11.76 22.38 -7.93
N GLN A 202 11.16 23.14 -7.01
CA GLN A 202 11.91 23.80 -5.94
C GLN A 202 12.55 22.78 -4.99
N MET A 203 11.83 21.71 -4.63
CA MET A 203 12.37 20.68 -3.75
C MET A 203 13.55 19.93 -4.38
N LEU A 204 13.47 19.61 -5.69
CA LEU A 204 14.59 19.00 -6.42
C LEU A 204 15.80 19.94 -6.52
N THR A 205 15.56 21.24 -6.68
CA THR A 205 16.61 22.28 -6.66
C THR A 205 17.24 22.35 -5.28
N ASP A 206 16.44 22.39 -4.21
CA ASP A 206 16.92 22.49 -2.83
C ASP A 206 17.77 21.28 -2.42
N LEU A 207 17.55 20.09 -2.99
CA LEU A 207 18.44 18.92 -2.79
C LEU A 207 19.90 19.19 -3.19
N VAL A 208 20.17 20.24 -3.97
CA VAL A 208 21.51 20.60 -4.45
C VAL A 208 22.01 21.88 -3.79
N VAL A 209 21.14 22.90 -3.65
CA VAL A 209 21.58 24.25 -3.27
C VAL A 209 21.14 24.69 -1.88
N ASN A 210 20.17 23.99 -1.24
CA ASN A 210 19.59 24.42 0.04
C ASN A 210 19.29 23.23 0.97
N LEU A 211 20.32 22.43 1.27
CA LEU A 211 20.20 21.25 2.12
C LEU A 211 19.73 21.57 3.55
N GLU A 212 20.00 22.79 4.02
CA GLU A 212 19.54 23.26 5.34
C GLU A 212 18.01 23.25 5.42
N PHE A 213 17.33 23.83 4.43
CA PHE A 213 15.87 23.83 4.37
C PHE A 213 15.30 22.41 4.23
N VAL A 214 15.89 21.58 3.33
CA VAL A 214 15.46 20.20 3.14
C VAL A 214 15.53 19.41 4.46
N THR A 215 16.65 19.52 5.16
CA THR A 215 16.85 18.81 6.43
C THR A 215 15.89 19.30 7.50
N ALA A 216 15.73 20.61 7.66
CA ALA A 216 14.79 21.19 8.62
C ALA A 216 13.33 20.78 8.35
N LEU A 217 12.91 20.77 7.08
CA LEU A 217 11.58 20.32 6.68
C LEU A 217 11.37 18.83 6.99
N LEU A 218 12.32 17.97 6.60
CA LEU A 218 12.23 16.53 6.87
C LEU A 218 12.22 16.20 8.36
N ASP A 219 13.01 16.89 9.18
CA ASP A 219 13.02 16.73 10.64
C ASP A 219 11.68 17.17 11.25
N LYS A 220 11.09 18.27 10.77
CA LYS A 220 9.75 18.69 11.20
C LYS A 220 8.67 17.68 10.83
N LEU A 221 8.70 17.13 9.62
CA LEU A 221 7.77 16.08 9.18
C LEU A 221 7.96 14.80 10.01
N LEU A 222 9.20 14.46 10.38
CA LEU A 222 9.49 13.32 11.25
C LEU A 222 8.87 13.50 12.63
N GLU A 223 9.03 14.68 13.26
CA GLU A 223 8.41 15.01 14.53
C GLU A 223 6.90 14.81 14.49
N ILE A 224 6.22 15.39 13.50
CA ILE A 224 4.78 15.32 13.33
C ILE A 224 4.33 13.86 13.09
N ASN A 225 5.03 13.11 12.21
CA ASN A 225 4.68 11.74 11.92
C ASN A 225 4.82 10.82 13.16
N ILE A 226 5.90 10.95 13.94
CA ILE A 226 6.09 10.18 15.18
C ILE A 226 4.96 10.50 16.17
N ALA A 227 4.68 11.78 16.38
CA ALA A 227 3.66 12.22 17.34
C ALA A 227 2.24 11.78 16.96
N ALA A 228 1.91 11.74 15.65
CA ALA A 228 0.61 11.27 15.18
C ALA A 228 0.51 9.73 15.14
N THR A 229 1.60 9.03 14.79
CA THR A 229 1.61 7.57 14.66
C THR A 229 1.61 6.86 16.02
N GLY A 230 2.22 7.46 17.05
CA GLY A 230 2.30 6.87 18.40
C GLY A 230 0.94 6.48 18.95
N PRO A 231 0.00 7.42 19.13
CA PRO A 231 -1.35 7.14 19.63
C PRO A 231 -2.13 6.16 18.73
N PHE A 232 -1.93 6.20 17.40
CA PHE A 232 -2.55 5.24 16.49
C PHE A 232 -2.06 3.81 16.79
N LEU A 233 -0.75 3.61 16.90
CA LEU A 233 -0.19 2.28 17.18
C LEU A 233 -0.49 1.81 18.61
N ASP A 234 -0.57 2.70 19.59
CA ASP A 234 -1.03 2.36 20.94
C ASP A 234 -2.47 1.81 20.93
N ALA A 235 -3.33 2.33 20.03
CA ALA A 235 -4.70 1.88 19.87
C ALA A 235 -4.81 0.55 19.10
N VAL A 236 -4.06 0.38 17.99
CA VAL A 236 -4.29 -0.73 17.06
C VAL A 236 -3.10 -1.66 16.83
N GLY A 237 -1.89 -1.30 17.27
CA GLY A 237 -0.65 -1.97 16.91
C GLY A 237 -0.62 -3.48 17.17
N ARG A 238 -1.32 -3.95 18.22
CA ARG A 238 -1.42 -5.38 18.56
C ARG A 238 -2.41 -6.17 17.68
N TYR A 239 -3.26 -5.49 16.92
CA TYR A 239 -4.33 -6.11 16.13
C TYR A 239 -3.99 -6.17 14.64
N ILE A 240 -3.04 -5.37 14.17
CA ILE A 240 -2.66 -5.30 12.76
C ILE A 240 -1.50 -6.28 12.44
N GLN A 241 -1.53 -6.87 11.26
CA GLN A 241 -0.46 -7.73 10.73
C GLN A 241 0.52 -6.94 9.86
N VAL A 242 0.05 -5.84 9.27
CA VAL A 242 0.81 -4.99 8.36
C VAL A 242 0.66 -3.53 8.78
N PHE A 243 1.75 -2.78 8.86
CA PHE A 243 1.77 -1.33 8.99
C PHE A 243 2.21 -0.72 7.67
N ARG A 244 1.35 0.11 7.07
CA ARG A 244 1.59 0.72 5.78
C ARG A 244 2.29 2.07 5.91
N THR A 245 3.33 2.28 5.12
CA THR A 245 3.99 3.57 4.85
C THR A 245 4.43 3.63 3.39
N GLY A 246 5.01 4.71 2.93
CA GLY A 246 5.57 4.81 1.59
C GLY A 246 5.84 6.23 1.14
N ASP A 247 6.56 6.33 0.06
CA ASP A 247 6.86 7.52 -0.73
C ASP A 247 7.23 7.11 -2.14
N ASP A 248 6.78 7.82 -3.16
CA ASP A 248 7.22 7.59 -4.53
C ASP A 248 8.63 8.15 -4.73
N LEU A 249 9.61 7.25 -4.72
CA LEU A 249 11.04 7.57 -4.84
C LEU A 249 11.54 7.53 -6.28
N ALA A 250 10.71 7.05 -7.21
CA ALA A 250 11.12 6.79 -8.59
C ALA A 250 10.01 7.13 -9.59
N THR A 251 10.44 7.31 -10.84
CA THR A 251 9.60 7.24 -12.04
C THR A 251 9.68 5.84 -12.64
N GLN A 252 8.98 5.60 -13.75
CA GLN A 252 9.10 4.31 -14.46
C GLN A 252 10.51 4.05 -15.01
N THR A 253 11.29 5.10 -15.27
CA THR A 253 12.62 5.02 -15.91
C THR A 253 13.78 5.15 -14.95
N GLY A 254 13.54 5.51 -13.68
CA GLY A 254 14.61 5.64 -12.69
C GLY A 254 14.22 6.47 -11.47
N LEU A 255 15.16 6.63 -10.56
CA LEU A 255 14.97 7.35 -9.31
C LEU A 255 14.74 8.86 -9.52
N LEU A 256 13.89 9.48 -8.69
CA LEU A 256 13.69 10.93 -8.67
C LEU A 256 14.89 11.70 -8.12
N MET A 257 15.73 11.03 -7.34
CA MET A 257 17.00 11.56 -6.82
C MET A 257 18.06 10.47 -6.87
N SER A 258 19.35 10.82 -6.78
CA SER A 258 20.40 9.81 -6.73
C SER A 258 20.26 8.91 -5.49
N ALA A 259 20.64 7.63 -5.60
CA ALA A 259 20.70 6.74 -4.45
C ALA A 259 21.59 7.29 -3.31
N LYS A 260 22.63 8.06 -3.65
CA LYS A 260 23.46 8.77 -2.66
C LYS A 260 22.64 9.81 -1.90
N THR A 261 21.85 10.62 -2.58
CA THR A 261 20.97 11.64 -1.97
C THR A 261 19.95 10.97 -1.04
N TYR A 262 19.29 9.91 -1.51
CA TYR A 262 18.38 9.11 -0.68
C TYR A 262 19.07 8.60 0.60
N ARG A 263 20.26 7.98 0.47
CA ARG A 263 21.02 7.44 1.62
C ARG A 263 21.44 8.50 2.61
N THR A 264 21.73 9.72 2.13
CA THR A 264 22.20 10.82 2.98
C THR A 264 21.06 11.54 3.69
N LEU A 265 19.93 11.78 3.02
CA LEU A 265 18.87 12.65 3.51
C LEU A 265 17.62 11.87 3.98
N LEU A 266 17.07 10.99 3.17
CA LEU A 266 15.80 10.34 3.45
C LEU A 266 15.92 9.05 4.27
N LYS A 267 16.90 8.19 3.95
CA LYS A 267 17.10 6.92 4.67
C LYS A 267 17.25 7.10 6.18
N PRO A 268 18.01 8.11 6.71
CA PRO A 268 18.09 8.33 8.15
C PRO A 268 16.76 8.75 8.79
N VAL A 269 15.95 9.53 8.09
CA VAL A 269 14.61 9.97 8.53
C VAL A 269 13.69 8.75 8.62
N TYR A 270 13.62 7.96 7.55
CA TYR A 270 12.85 6.70 7.55
C TYR A 270 13.32 5.75 8.62
N LYS A 271 14.63 5.59 8.80
CA LYS A 271 15.16 4.70 9.84
C LYS A 271 14.67 5.09 11.23
N LYS A 272 14.76 6.38 11.60
CA LYS A 272 14.26 6.88 12.88
C LYS A 272 12.75 6.62 13.04
N TYR A 273 11.97 6.89 12.00
CA TYR A 273 10.54 6.66 12.01
C TYR A 273 10.19 5.17 12.17
N LEU A 274 10.83 4.30 11.40
CA LEU A 274 10.56 2.86 11.44
C LEU A 274 11.07 2.19 12.70
N ASP A 275 12.16 2.68 13.30
CA ASP A 275 12.62 2.23 14.62
C ASP A 275 11.55 2.55 15.68
N PHE A 276 10.94 3.75 15.62
CA PHE A 276 9.82 4.12 16.46
C PHE A 276 8.60 3.22 16.22
N VAL A 277 8.19 3.00 14.97
CA VAL A 277 7.06 2.12 14.63
C VAL A 277 7.27 0.72 15.20
N ARG A 278 8.45 0.12 15.00
CA ARG A 278 8.79 -1.23 15.51
C ARG A 278 8.86 -1.31 17.03
N SER A 279 9.07 -0.20 17.72
CA SER A 279 8.96 -0.16 19.18
C SER A 279 7.51 -0.27 19.69
N LYS A 280 6.52 -0.12 18.81
CA LYS A 280 5.09 -0.06 19.13
C LYS A 280 4.28 -1.25 18.59
N THR A 281 4.78 -1.98 17.57
CA THR A 281 4.06 -3.08 16.94
C THR A 281 5.01 -4.10 16.31
N ASP A 282 4.59 -5.37 16.29
CA ASP A 282 5.25 -6.47 15.58
C ASP A 282 4.77 -6.58 14.11
N ALA A 283 3.91 -5.67 13.65
CA ALA A 283 3.39 -5.66 12.29
C ALA A 283 4.53 -5.56 11.26
N ARG A 284 4.40 -6.30 10.16
CA ARG A 284 5.32 -6.22 9.02
C ARG A 284 5.20 -4.85 8.34
N ILE A 285 6.33 -4.27 7.97
CA ILE A 285 6.37 -2.92 7.38
C ILE A 285 6.17 -3.00 5.88
N PHE A 286 5.06 -2.45 5.42
CA PHE A 286 4.70 -2.29 4.02
C PHE A 286 5.16 -0.93 3.53
N TYR A 287 5.95 -0.92 2.45
CA TYR A 287 6.42 0.30 1.80
C TYR A 287 5.88 0.41 0.40
N HIS A 288 5.09 1.45 0.15
CA HIS A 288 4.61 1.81 -1.18
C HIS A 288 5.59 2.76 -1.86
N SER A 289 6.00 2.43 -3.07
CA SER A 289 6.70 3.34 -3.97
C SER A 289 6.47 2.91 -5.41
N CYS A 290 5.77 3.72 -6.18
CA CYS A 290 5.68 3.54 -7.61
C CYS A 290 7.04 3.71 -8.29
N GLY A 291 7.14 3.23 -9.52
CA GLY A 291 8.34 3.37 -10.33
C GLY A 291 9.41 2.30 -10.11
N ASN A 292 10.57 2.54 -10.69
CA ASN A 292 11.70 1.61 -10.62
C ASN A 292 12.60 1.91 -9.41
N ILE A 293 12.31 1.27 -8.29
CA ILE A 293 13.07 1.38 -7.03
C ILE A 293 14.12 0.28 -6.83
N THR A 294 14.42 -0.51 -7.87
CA THR A 294 15.31 -1.69 -7.78
C THR A 294 16.63 -1.38 -7.10
N ASP A 295 17.21 -0.18 -7.33
CA ASP A 295 18.48 0.27 -6.75
C ASP A 295 18.40 0.66 -5.27
N LEU A 296 17.18 0.79 -4.72
CA LEU A 296 16.95 1.15 -3.32
C LEU A 296 16.40 -0.01 -2.47
N VAL A 297 16.03 -1.14 -3.06
CA VAL A 297 15.42 -2.26 -2.30
C VAL A 297 16.32 -2.73 -1.15
N ASP A 298 17.64 -2.82 -1.39
CA ASP A 298 18.59 -3.19 -0.34
C ASP A 298 18.62 -2.15 0.80
N ASP A 299 18.58 -0.87 0.48
CA ASP A 299 18.51 0.22 1.46
C ASP A 299 17.21 0.19 2.26
N LEU A 300 16.09 -0.13 1.61
CA LEU A 300 14.78 -0.27 2.25
C LEU A 300 14.77 -1.45 3.24
N VAL A 301 15.33 -2.59 2.84
CA VAL A 301 15.48 -3.77 3.72
C VAL A 301 16.33 -3.44 4.95
N GLU A 302 17.46 -2.72 4.78
CA GLU A 302 18.33 -2.32 5.88
C GLU A 302 17.63 -1.47 6.96
N ILE A 303 16.65 -0.66 6.57
CA ILE A 303 15.87 0.13 7.52
C ILE A 303 14.63 -0.60 8.06
N GLY A 304 14.42 -1.87 7.64
CA GLY A 304 13.41 -2.76 8.19
C GLY A 304 12.12 -2.85 7.40
N ILE A 305 12.10 -2.45 6.13
CA ILE A 305 11.00 -2.73 5.20
C ILE A 305 11.00 -4.23 4.91
N THR A 306 9.84 -4.85 5.02
CA THR A 306 9.64 -6.29 4.81
C THR A 306 8.66 -6.58 3.67
N ILE A 307 7.90 -5.59 3.22
CA ILE A 307 6.94 -5.71 2.13
C ILE A 307 7.16 -4.57 1.15
N VAL A 308 7.32 -4.90 -0.14
CA VAL A 308 7.46 -3.94 -1.24
C VAL A 308 6.19 -3.96 -2.08
N ASN A 309 5.61 -2.80 -2.27
CA ASN A 309 4.45 -2.52 -3.12
C ASN A 309 4.76 -1.30 -4.01
N PRO A 310 4.30 -1.25 -5.25
CA PRO A 310 3.26 -2.10 -5.83
C PRO A 310 3.78 -3.24 -6.73
N VAL A 311 5.05 -3.46 -6.89
CA VAL A 311 5.62 -4.33 -7.95
C VAL A 311 5.12 -3.85 -9.33
N GLN A 312 5.42 -2.60 -9.66
CA GLN A 312 4.98 -2.00 -10.92
C GLN A 312 5.68 -2.66 -12.11
N VAL A 313 5.00 -3.61 -12.76
CA VAL A 313 5.58 -4.46 -13.82
C VAL A 313 6.09 -3.65 -15.02
N SER A 314 5.42 -2.56 -15.38
CA SER A 314 5.86 -1.65 -16.45
C SER A 314 7.16 -0.90 -16.16
N ALA A 315 7.57 -0.83 -14.88
CA ALA A 315 8.79 -0.15 -14.44
C ALA A 315 9.88 -1.13 -14.00
N LEU A 316 9.49 -2.22 -13.31
CA LEU A 316 10.42 -3.18 -12.70
C LEU A 316 10.80 -4.33 -13.65
N GLY A 317 10.04 -4.56 -14.73
CA GLY A 317 10.34 -5.55 -15.75
C GLY A 317 10.11 -7.00 -15.28
N ASP A 318 11.15 -7.84 -15.33
CA ASP A 318 11.09 -9.28 -15.07
C ASP A 318 10.83 -9.57 -13.56
N THR A 319 9.61 -9.99 -13.24
CA THR A 319 9.18 -10.29 -11.86
C THR A 319 9.80 -11.58 -11.32
N ALA A 320 10.13 -12.56 -12.18
CA ALA A 320 10.86 -13.75 -11.75
C ALA A 320 12.29 -13.41 -11.32
N ALA A 321 12.98 -12.52 -12.07
CA ALA A 321 14.30 -12.02 -11.68
C ALA A 321 14.24 -11.22 -10.35
N LEU A 322 13.19 -10.41 -10.13
CA LEU A 322 12.97 -9.73 -8.84
C LEU A 322 12.79 -10.73 -7.70
N LYS A 323 12.02 -11.80 -7.91
CA LYS A 323 11.82 -12.86 -6.92
C LYS A 323 13.12 -13.55 -6.56
N VAL A 324 13.93 -13.90 -7.54
CA VAL A 324 15.25 -14.50 -7.32
C VAL A 324 16.16 -13.56 -6.50
N ARG A 325 16.18 -12.27 -6.85
CA ARG A 325 17.09 -11.29 -6.22
C ARG A 325 16.67 -10.91 -4.80
N PHE A 326 15.40 -10.70 -4.56
CA PHE A 326 14.92 -10.08 -3.32
C PHE A 326 13.93 -10.93 -2.52
N GLY A 327 13.33 -11.97 -3.11
CA GLY A 327 12.20 -12.71 -2.56
C GLY A 327 12.46 -13.47 -1.26
N GLN A 328 13.73 -13.59 -0.83
CA GLN A 328 14.07 -14.13 0.50
C GLN A 328 14.02 -13.07 1.61
N ARG A 329 13.94 -11.80 1.25
CA ARG A 329 14.06 -10.66 2.19
C ARG A 329 12.83 -9.76 2.21
N VAL A 330 12.07 -9.75 1.13
CA VAL A 330 10.84 -8.96 1.03
C VAL A 330 9.69 -9.80 0.50
N THR A 331 8.50 -9.52 0.98
CA THR A 331 7.25 -9.96 0.38
C THR A 331 6.87 -8.97 -0.72
N PHE A 332 6.53 -9.49 -1.89
CA PHE A 332 5.98 -8.70 -2.98
C PHE A 332 4.46 -8.56 -2.84
N TRP A 333 3.93 -7.35 -3.03
CA TRP A 333 2.51 -7.08 -2.88
C TRP A 333 2.00 -6.26 -4.07
N GLY A 334 1.04 -6.81 -4.82
CA GLY A 334 0.51 -6.19 -6.03
C GLY A 334 0.83 -6.98 -7.29
N GLY A 335 1.37 -6.32 -8.31
CA GLY A 335 1.94 -6.95 -9.52
C GLY A 335 0.98 -7.11 -10.69
N ILE A 336 -0.34 -6.88 -10.56
CA ILE A 336 -1.27 -6.96 -11.69
C ILE A 336 -1.39 -5.60 -12.37
N ASP A 337 -1.06 -5.56 -13.66
CA ASP A 337 -0.91 -4.33 -14.45
C ASP A 337 -2.21 -3.52 -14.54
N THR A 338 -2.14 -2.28 -14.03
CA THR A 338 -3.22 -1.28 -14.06
C THR A 338 -3.13 -0.30 -15.21
N GLN A 339 -2.11 -0.38 -16.06
CA GLN A 339 -1.90 0.54 -17.18
C GLN A 339 -2.35 -0.05 -18.51
N HIS A 340 -2.22 -1.37 -18.69
CA HIS A 340 -2.50 -2.04 -19.97
C HIS A 340 -3.48 -3.19 -19.82
N VAL A 341 -3.20 -4.15 -18.89
CA VAL A 341 -3.97 -5.39 -18.81
C VAL A 341 -5.34 -5.18 -18.20
N LEU A 342 -5.42 -4.57 -17.00
CA LEU A 342 -6.73 -4.36 -16.37
C LEU A 342 -7.65 -3.42 -17.16
N PRO A 343 -7.20 -2.27 -17.71
CA PRO A 343 -8.10 -1.37 -18.44
C PRO A 343 -8.41 -1.82 -19.87
N HIS A 344 -7.47 -2.46 -20.56
CA HIS A 344 -7.57 -2.68 -22.02
C HIS A 344 -7.54 -4.15 -22.44
N GLY A 345 -7.15 -5.06 -21.54
CA GLY A 345 -7.12 -6.48 -21.78
C GLY A 345 -8.52 -7.10 -21.73
N SER A 346 -8.68 -8.26 -22.35
CA SER A 346 -9.83 -9.13 -22.15
C SER A 346 -9.73 -9.87 -20.81
N VAL A 347 -10.83 -10.51 -20.39
CA VAL A 347 -10.83 -11.40 -19.21
C VAL A 347 -9.74 -12.47 -19.33
N ALA A 348 -9.48 -13.01 -20.54
CA ALA A 348 -8.43 -14.00 -20.76
C ALA A 348 -7.02 -13.41 -20.58
N ASP A 349 -6.81 -12.15 -20.98
CA ASP A 349 -5.52 -11.46 -20.76
C ASP A 349 -5.27 -11.21 -19.27
N VAL A 350 -6.31 -10.81 -18.50
CA VAL A 350 -6.23 -10.68 -17.04
C VAL A 350 -5.91 -12.02 -16.37
N GLU A 351 -6.58 -13.09 -16.79
CA GLU A 351 -6.32 -14.46 -16.29
C GLU A 351 -4.87 -14.90 -16.57
N ALA A 352 -4.36 -14.61 -17.76
CA ALA A 352 -2.98 -14.91 -18.15
C ALA A 352 -1.96 -14.12 -17.33
N GLU A 353 -2.21 -12.81 -17.11
CA GLU A 353 -1.37 -11.93 -16.28
C GLU A 353 -1.30 -12.42 -14.84
N VAL A 354 -2.45 -12.71 -14.22
CA VAL A 354 -2.52 -13.24 -12.86
C VAL A 354 -1.74 -14.55 -12.73
N ARG A 355 -1.93 -15.47 -13.68
CA ARG A 355 -1.22 -16.74 -13.73
C ARG A 355 0.29 -16.53 -13.83
N GLN A 356 0.74 -15.61 -14.68
CA GLN A 356 2.16 -15.27 -14.81
C GLN A 356 2.73 -14.72 -13.50
N ARG A 357 2.04 -13.75 -12.84
CA ARG A 357 2.52 -13.19 -11.56
C ARG A 357 2.57 -14.24 -10.45
N ILE A 358 1.60 -15.15 -10.40
CA ILE A 358 1.61 -16.27 -9.45
C ILE A 358 2.78 -17.20 -9.73
N SER A 359 3.05 -17.54 -11.00
CA SER A 359 4.20 -18.36 -11.40
C SER A 359 5.53 -17.71 -11.00
N ASP A 360 5.68 -16.39 -11.20
CA ASP A 360 6.92 -15.68 -10.96
C ASP A 360 7.17 -15.43 -9.45
N LEU A 361 6.15 -14.98 -8.73
CA LEU A 361 6.27 -14.43 -7.38
C LEU A 361 5.78 -15.36 -6.28
N GLY A 362 4.93 -16.34 -6.61
CA GLY A 362 4.30 -17.26 -5.65
C GLY A 362 5.22 -18.29 -5.02
N PRO A 363 6.14 -18.94 -5.76
CA PRO A 363 6.95 -20.04 -5.22
C PRO A 363 7.66 -19.64 -3.90
N SER A 364 7.61 -20.55 -2.91
CA SER A 364 8.17 -20.36 -1.56
C SER A 364 7.48 -19.24 -0.75
N GLY A 365 6.22 -18.87 -1.06
CA GLY A 365 5.50 -17.79 -0.37
C GLY A 365 6.05 -16.40 -0.68
N GLY A 366 5.81 -15.42 0.21
CA GLY A 366 6.32 -14.05 0.03
C GLY A 366 5.66 -13.30 -1.14
N TYR A 367 4.38 -13.59 -1.46
CA TYR A 367 3.61 -12.89 -2.47
C TYR A 367 2.16 -12.70 -2.05
N VAL A 368 1.65 -11.47 -2.16
CA VAL A 368 0.23 -11.11 -2.05
C VAL A 368 -0.21 -10.52 -3.37
N ALA A 369 -1.16 -11.17 -4.03
CA ALA A 369 -1.68 -10.72 -5.31
C ALA A 369 -2.60 -9.50 -5.14
N GLY A 370 -2.53 -8.58 -6.08
CA GLY A 370 -3.37 -7.38 -6.13
C GLY A 370 -3.02 -6.52 -7.33
N ALA A 371 -3.79 -5.50 -7.56
CA ALA A 371 -3.48 -4.51 -8.59
C ALA A 371 -2.21 -3.73 -8.22
N VAL A 372 -1.43 -3.31 -9.24
CA VAL A 372 -0.23 -2.47 -9.04
C VAL A 372 -0.58 -1.19 -8.26
N HIS A 373 -1.70 -0.57 -8.59
CA HIS A 373 -2.16 0.66 -7.94
C HIS A 373 -3.68 0.67 -7.84
N ASN A 374 -4.25 1.77 -7.36
CA ASN A 374 -5.71 1.96 -7.35
C ASN A 374 -6.31 1.62 -8.71
N ILE A 375 -7.30 0.76 -8.71
CA ILE A 375 -8.04 0.39 -9.91
C ILE A 375 -8.80 1.63 -10.40
N GLN A 376 -8.53 2.01 -11.65
CA GLN A 376 -9.00 3.26 -12.25
C GLN A 376 -10.41 3.12 -12.85
N PRO A 377 -11.09 4.24 -13.23
CA PRO A 377 -12.43 4.20 -13.78
C PRO A 377 -12.55 3.49 -15.14
N ASP A 378 -11.47 3.45 -15.92
CA ASP A 378 -11.42 2.79 -17.23
C ASP A 378 -11.37 1.27 -17.16
N VAL A 379 -11.15 0.69 -15.98
CA VAL A 379 -11.12 -0.76 -15.80
C VAL A 379 -12.56 -1.33 -15.81
N PRO A 380 -12.87 -2.26 -16.74
CA PRO A 380 -14.16 -2.93 -16.78
C PRO A 380 -14.42 -3.75 -15.51
N PRO A 381 -15.64 -3.76 -14.94
CA PRO A 381 -15.99 -4.58 -13.78
C PRO A 381 -15.66 -6.06 -13.94
N GLU A 382 -15.84 -6.62 -15.14
CA GLU A 382 -15.50 -8.00 -15.47
C GLU A 382 -14.02 -8.31 -15.29
N ASN A 383 -13.12 -7.36 -15.57
CA ASN A 383 -11.68 -7.53 -15.38
C ASN A 383 -11.30 -7.52 -13.90
N ILE A 384 -12.00 -6.73 -13.07
CA ILE A 384 -11.81 -6.76 -11.60
C ILE A 384 -12.25 -8.12 -11.03
N LEU A 385 -13.38 -8.66 -11.52
CA LEU A 385 -13.85 -9.98 -11.12
C LEU A 385 -12.92 -11.09 -11.62
N ALA A 386 -12.44 -10.97 -12.85
CA ALA A 386 -11.50 -11.92 -13.46
C ALA A 386 -10.18 -12.00 -12.67
N LEU A 387 -9.64 -10.87 -12.20
CA LEU A 387 -8.47 -10.86 -11.33
C LEU A 387 -8.72 -11.70 -10.07
N ALA A 388 -9.82 -11.44 -9.37
CA ALA A 388 -10.15 -12.16 -8.14
C ALA A 388 -10.40 -13.66 -8.37
N ASP A 389 -11.10 -14.02 -9.45
CA ASP A 389 -11.39 -15.41 -9.83
C ASP A 389 -10.11 -16.15 -10.26
N ALA A 390 -9.22 -15.49 -11.01
CA ALA A 390 -7.94 -16.06 -11.45
C ALA A 390 -7.01 -16.35 -10.25
N VAL A 391 -6.93 -15.46 -9.25
CA VAL A 391 -6.13 -15.72 -8.03
C VAL A 391 -6.66 -16.97 -7.30
N ARG A 392 -7.98 -17.14 -7.19
CA ARG A 392 -8.56 -18.36 -6.61
C ARG A 392 -8.27 -19.61 -7.44
N LYS A 393 -8.33 -19.50 -8.76
CA LYS A 393 -8.15 -20.62 -9.70
C LYS A 393 -6.70 -21.11 -9.75
N TYR A 394 -5.74 -20.21 -9.78
CA TYR A 394 -4.33 -20.53 -10.02
C TYR A 394 -3.44 -20.43 -8.78
N GLY A 395 -3.95 -19.84 -7.71
CA GLY A 395 -3.15 -19.56 -6.51
C GLY A 395 -3.02 -20.70 -5.51
N THR A 396 -3.71 -21.82 -5.69
CA THR A 396 -3.68 -22.97 -4.75
C THR A 396 -2.32 -23.65 -4.76
N TYR A 397 -1.73 -23.84 -3.58
CA TYR A 397 -0.48 -24.57 -3.42
C TYR A 397 -0.72 -26.10 -3.29
N PRO A 398 0.20 -26.95 -3.84
CA PRO A 398 1.39 -26.57 -4.61
C PRO A 398 1.01 -25.94 -5.96
N LEU A 399 1.70 -24.84 -6.32
CA LEU A 399 1.42 -24.13 -7.57
C LEU A 399 1.67 -25.03 -8.79
N THR A 400 0.72 -25.06 -9.72
CA THR A 400 0.77 -25.83 -10.98
C THR A 400 0.76 -24.93 -12.22
N VAL A 401 1.29 -23.72 -12.09
CA VAL A 401 1.27 -22.64 -13.09
C VAL A 401 2.48 -22.64 -14.01
#